data_8dde5e32c61f6aea4c7b824dbff0c0c7
#
_entry.id   8dde5e32c61f6aea4c7b824dbff0c0c7
#
_cell.length_a   1.000
_cell.length_b   1.000
_cell.length_c   1.000
_cell.angle_alpha   90.00
_cell.angle_beta   90.00
_cell.angle_gamma   90.00
#
_symmetry.space_group_name_H-M   'P 1'
#
loop_
_entity.id
_entity.type
_entity.pdbx_description
1 polymer ?
#
loop_
_entity_poly.entity_id
_entity_poly.type
_entity_poly.pdbx_seq_one_letter_code
_entity_poly.pdbx_strand_id
1 'polypeptide(L)'
;VEEKVVFTAEPKIDGLSCTLRYERGRLVRGATRGDGTEGEEVTPNVRTLADIPDTLRGKRVPDICEVRGEVYMTKSAFMALNERQKAAGRQVFANPRNSAAGSLRQLDPTITASRPLGFFAYSWGEMSAMPAQTQSGMLDWFASCGFKTNPLTQVCEAVDAMLAFHHEIEAQRAGLDYDIDGVVYKVDRLDWQQRLGFVSRNPRWALAHKFPAEKATTVVKAIDIHVGRTGALTPIARLEPVTVGGVVVSNATLHNADEIDRLGVRIGDTVTIQRAGDVIPQVLGVVLEHRPKGSKPYKFPRHCPCSLHTAVVRDTTATGGEGVVARCTGEFACPHQKIEHLKHFVSRRAFDIEGLGEKQIALFFEQGWIREPGDIFTLAARNPKIKLEEQEGFGELSVRNLFGAIEARREIALERFIYALGMRHVGETTARALARGYGSWTAFHDACLKVAANDLDTRAEMDNLDQIGETVIDSIAAYFGEEHNCGIVERLTAQVTILDAEKPAADSVVAGKTVVFTGSLEKMTRDEAKAMAERLGAKVAGSVSQKTDYVVAGPGAGSKLGKAKDLGVAVLTEDEWFDLVGEAR
;
A
#
# COMPACT_ATOMS: atom_id res chain seq x y z
N VAL A 1 -7.70 19.15 -24.39
CA VAL A 1 -9.01 19.39 -23.75
C VAL A 1 -9.31 20.86 -23.99
N GLU A 2 -10.36 21.17 -24.76
CA GLU A 2 -10.80 22.56 -25.01
C GLU A 2 -11.49 23.16 -23.77
N GLU A 3 -11.99 22.33 -22.87
CA GLU A 3 -12.64 22.76 -21.64
C GLU A 3 -11.64 23.02 -20.52
N LYS A 4 -11.87 24.05 -19.73
CA LYS A 4 -11.07 24.43 -18.58
C LYS A 4 -11.19 23.39 -17.47
N VAL A 5 -10.06 22.85 -17.01
CA VAL A 5 -10.04 21.89 -15.91
C VAL A 5 -10.14 22.65 -14.60
N VAL A 6 -11.13 22.29 -13.78
CA VAL A 6 -11.38 22.85 -12.45
C VAL A 6 -11.01 21.82 -11.41
N PHE A 7 -10.41 22.24 -10.31
CA PHE A 7 -9.97 21.40 -9.20
C PHE A 7 -10.58 21.87 -7.89
N THR A 8 -10.86 20.95 -6.98
CA THR A 8 -10.95 21.26 -5.55
C THR A 8 -9.57 21.16 -4.92
N ALA A 9 -9.23 22.08 -4.02
CA ALA A 9 -8.05 22.07 -3.18
C ALA A 9 -8.50 21.98 -1.71
N GLU A 10 -8.00 20.97 -1.01
CA GLU A 10 -8.43 20.63 0.35
C GLU A 10 -7.20 20.52 1.26
N PRO A 11 -7.21 21.02 2.51
CA PRO A 11 -6.16 20.71 3.49
C PRO A 11 -6.08 19.20 3.71
N LYS A 12 -4.87 18.66 3.67
CA LYS A 12 -4.62 17.25 3.95
C LYS A 12 -4.49 17.03 5.45
N ILE A 13 -5.60 16.59 6.06
CA ILE A 13 -5.68 16.35 7.50
C ILE A 13 -4.78 15.18 7.89
N ASP A 14 -4.01 15.35 8.95
CA ASP A 14 -3.15 14.31 9.51
C ASP A 14 -3.87 13.54 10.63
N GLY A 15 -4.64 12.55 10.24
CA GLY A 15 -5.50 11.75 11.12
C GLY A 15 -5.54 10.28 10.75
N LEU A 16 -6.70 9.67 10.91
CA LEU A 16 -7.01 8.30 10.56
C LEU A 16 -8.21 8.25 9.61
N SER A 17 -8.01 7.72 8.41
CA SER A 17 -9.10 7.56 7.45
C SER A 17 -10.14 6.55 7.94
N CYS A 18 -11.42 6.91 7.81
CA CYS A 18 -12.57 6.11 8.20
C CYS A 18 -13.63 6.12 7.09
N THR A 19 -14.24 4.97 6.84
CA THR A 19 -15.37 4.78 5.93
C THR A 19 -16.63 4.51 6.75
N LEU A 20 -17.70 5.23 6.45
CA LEU A 20 -18.99 5.15 7.12
C LEU A 20 -20.05 4.71 6.10
N ARG A 21 -20.67 3.56 6.32
CA ARG A 21 -21.74 3.03 5.46
C ARG A 21 -23.10 3.37 6.06
N TYR A 22 -23.93 3.98 5.24
CA TYR A 22 -25.32 4.27 5.54
C TYR A 22 -26.22 3.48 4.61
N GLU A 23 -27.29 2.93 5.19
CA GLU A 23 -28.36 2.28 4.45
C GLU A 23 -29.68 2.96 4.81
N ARG A 24 -30.41 3.43 3.79
CA ARG A 24 -31.63 4.22 3.94
C ARG A 24 -31.45 5.40 4.92
N GLY A 25 -30.30 6.05 4.82
CA GLY A 25 -29.92 7.19 5.64
C GLY A 25 -29.48 6.87 7.07
N ARG A 26 -29.41 5.61 7.50
CA ARG A 26 -28.96 5.21 8.85
C ARG A 26 -27.56 4.62 8.82
N LEU A 27 -26.71 5.02 9.77
CA LEU A 27 -25.37 4.47 9.94
C LEU A 27 -25.46 2.98 10.32
N VAL A 28 -24.97 2.10 9.44
CA VAL A 28 -24.95 0.64 9.68
C VAL A 28 -23.56 0.13 9.99
N ARG A 29 -22.49 0.75 9.42
CA ARG A 29 -21.12 0.32 9.62
C ARG A 29 -20.15 1.50 9.58
N GLY A 30 -19.15 1.45 10.47
CA GLY A 30 -17.94 2.28 10.41
C GLY A 30 -16.70 1.38 10.37
N ALA A 31 -15.76 1.65 9.48
CA ALA A 31 -14.55 0.87 9.35
C ALA A 31 -13.32 1.77 9.12
N THR A 32 -12.16 1.35 9.64
CA THR A 32 -10.89 2.00 9.33
C THR A 32 -10.47 1.64 7.90
N ARG A 33 -9.51 2.38 7.33
CA ARG A 33 -9.02 2.15 5.96
C ARG A 33 -8.46 0.73 5.76
N GLY A 34 -7.91 0.13 6.80
CA GLY A 34 -7.29 -1.17 6.70
C GLY A 34 -6.17 -1.23 5.67
N ASP A 35 -6.17 -2.28 4.87
CA ASP A 35 -5.26 -2.45 3.73
C ASP A 35 -5.77 -1.78 2.44
N GLY A 36 -6.98 -1.20 2.51
CA GLY A 36 -7.67 -0.54 1.40
C GLY A 36 -8.84 -1.35 0.84
N THR A 37 -8.93 -2.63 1.15
CA THR A 37 -10.04 -3.57 0.85
C THR A 37 -10.73 -4.01 2.14
N GLU A 38 -9.98 -4.42 3.14
CA GLU A 38 -10.48 -4.83 4.45
C GLU A 38 -10.01 -3.84 5.53
N GLY A 39 -10.89 -3.45 6.44
CA GLY A 39 -10.62 -2.55 7.55
C GLY A 39 -11.20 -3.09 8.85
N GLU A 40 -10.68 -2.58 9.98
CA GLU A 40 -11.21 -2.92 11.30
C GLU A 40 -12.58 -2.29 11.47
N GLU A 41 -13.56 -3.05 11.93
CA GLU A 41 -14.88 -2.54 12.25
C GLU A 41 -14.82 -1.72 13.54
N VAL A 42 -15.27 -0.46 13.45
CA VAL A 42 -15.28 0.49 14.56
C VAL A 42 -16.65 1.19 14.74
N THR A 43 -17.71 0.52 14.31
CA THR A 43 -19.08 1.08 14.33
C THR A 43 -19.49 1.62 15.70
N PRO A 44 -19.31 0.88 16.82
CA PRO A 44 -19.67 1.40 18.14
C PRO A 44 -18.86 2.66 18.51
N ASN A 45 -17.60 2.72 18.08
CA ASN A 45 -16.70 3.83 18.37
C ASN A 45 -17.09 5.09 17.58
N VAL A 46 -17.31 4.97 16.25
CA VAL A 46 -17.67 6.13 15.42
C VAL A 46 -19.02 6.74 15.82
N ARG A 47 -19.95 5.97 16.35
CA ARG A 47 -21.21 6.49 16.89
C ARG A 47 -21.05 7.41 18.10
N THR A 48 -19.90 7.39 18.76
CA THR A 48 -19.60 8.29 19.86
C THR A 48 -19.10 9.67 19.40
N LEU A 49 -18.77 9.82 18.10
CA LEU A 49 -18.26 11.07 17.55
C LEU A 49 -19.41 12.00 17.18
N ALA A 50 -19.44 13.19 17.78
CA ALA A 50 -20.50 14.18 17.56
C ALA A 50 -20.57 14.68 16.08
N ASP A 51 -19.48 14.61 15.35
CA ASP A 51 -19.37 15.04 13.94
C ASP A 51 -19.90 13.98 12.94
N ILE A 52 -20.26 12.79 13.42
CA ILE A 52 -20.77 11.70 12.60
C ILE A 52 -22.27 11.52 12.91
N PRO A 53 -23.17 11.87 11.97
CA PRO A 53 -24.59 11.72 12.19
C PRO A 53 -25.02 10.24 12.15
N ASP A 54 -25.77 9.76 13.13
CA ASP A 54 -26.41 8.44 13.10
C ASP A 54 -27.45 8.30 11.99
N THR A 55 -28.05 9.42 11.60
CA THR A 55 -29.05 9.51 10.52
C THR A 55 -28.73 10.71 9.63
N LEU A 56 -28.56 10.46 8.33
CA LEU A 56 -28.33 11.51 7.36
C LEU A 56 -29.56 12.41 7.25
N ARG A 57 -29.31 13.72 7.29
CA ARG A 57 -30.32 14.75 7.04
C ARG A 57 -30.19 15.21 5.59
N GLY A 58 -31.22 15.80 5.05
CA GLY A 58 -31.15 16.41 3.72
C GLY A 58 -32.03 15.73 2.68
N LYS A 59 -31.94 16.27 1.46
CA LYS A 59 -32.70 15.78 0.30
C LYS A 59 -31.80 14.84 -0.54
N ARG A 60 -32.41 13.90 -1.25
CA ARG A 60 -31.71 12.98 -2.18
C ARG A 60 -30.67 12.08 -1.49
N VAL A 61 -30.99 11.59 -0.28
CA VAL A 61 -30.13 10.62 0.39
C VAL A 61 -30.25 9.27 -0.37
N PRO A 62 -29.13 8.73 -0.89
CA PRO A 62 -29.13 7.44 -1.57
C PRO A 62 -29.51 6.29 -0.61
N ASP A 63 -30.07 5.19 -1.14
CA ASP A 63 -30.38 4.01 -0.34
C ASP A 63 -29.11 3.37 0.26
N ILE A 64 -28.02 3.38 -0.50
CA ILE A 64 -26.67 2.99 -0.06
C ILE A 64 -25.77 4.20 -0.24
N CYS A 65 -25.05 4.54 0.82
CA CYS A 65 -24.13 5.69 0.84
C CYS A 65 -22.92 5.38 1.71
N GLU A 66 -21.74 5.35 1.13
CA GLU A 66 -20.47 5.28 1.87
C GLU A 66 -19.79 6.64 1.88
N VAL A 67 -19.65 7.23 3.07
CA VAL A 67 -18.93 8.48 3.28
C VAL A 67 -17.53 8.15 3.82
N ARG A 68 -16.51 8.75 3.21
CA ARG A 68 -15.12 8.64 3.65
C ARG A 68 -14.64 9.97 4.20
N GLY A 69 -13.93 9.91 5.32
CA GLY A 69 -13.41 11.09 5.97
C GLY A 69 -12.20 10.78 6.83
N GLU A 70 -11.69 11.82 7.48
CA GLU A 70 -10.57 11.71 8.40
C GLU A 70 -11.04 11.94 9.83
N VAL A 71 -10.78 10.96 10.70
CA VAL A 71 -10.92 11.11 12.15
C VAL A 71 -9.64 11.74 12.67
N TYR A 72 -9.75 12.83 13.40
CA TYR A 72 -8.61 13.59 13.91
C TYR A 72 -8.81 14.00 15.38
N MET A 73 -7.72 14.38 16.02
CA MET A 73 -7.74 15.01 17.35
C MET A 73 -7.16 16.41 17.22
N THR A 74 -7.84 17.39 17.83
CA THR A 74 -7.31 18.76 17.85
C THR A 74 -6.06 18.84 18.71
N LYS A 75 -5.18 19.81 18.45
CA LYS A 75 -3.96 20.05 19.22
C LYS A 75 -4.29 20.35 20.69
N SER A 76 -5.31 21.17 20.92
CA SER A 76 -5.80 21.52 22.27
C SER A 76 -6.31 20.28 23.02
N ALA A 77 -7.08 19.41 22.36
CA ALA A 77 -7.58 18.17 22.94
C ALA A 77 -6.46 17.16 23.23
N PHE A 78 -5.48 17.07 22.32
CA PHE A 78 -4.30 16.22 22.49
C PHE A 78 -3.46 16.64 23.70
N MET A 79 -3.20 17.93 23.86
CA MET A 79 -2.47 18.44 25.04
C MET A 79 -3.22 18.11 26.32
N ALA A 80 -4.53 18.41 26.40
CA ALA A 80 -5.35 18.11 27.57
C ALA A 80 -5.42 16.60 27.88
N LEU A 81 -5.43 15.73 26.84
CA LEU A 81 -5.39 14.28 27.02
C LEU A 81 -4.05 13.84 27.61
N ASN A 82 -2.93 14.34 27.08
CA ASN A 82 -1.60 13.97 27.57
C ASN A 82 -1.35 14.45 29.02
N GLU A 83 -1.84 15.62 29.41
CA GLU A 83 -1.78 16.06 30.82
C GLU A 83 -2.55 15.10 31.72
N ARG A 84 -3.74 14.65 31.34
CA ARG A 84 -4.50 13.63 32.09
C ARG A 84 -3.77 12.28 32.14
N GLN A 85 -3.14 11.83 31.06
CA GLN A 85 -2.35 10.58 31.02
C GLN A 85 -1.17 10.70 32.00
N LYS A 86 -0.45 11.81 31.96
CA LYS A 86 0.70 12.09 32.83
C LYS A 86 0.30 12.12 34.31
N ALA A 87 -0.81 12.81 34.63
CA ALA A 87 -1.35 12.87 35.98
C ALA A 87 -1.77 11.48 36.51
N ALA A 88 -2.23 10.60 35.62
CA ALA A 88 -2.60 9.22 35.93
C ALA A 88 -1.42 8.23 35.91
N GLY A 89 -0.17 8.68 35.69
CA GLY A 89 1.02 7.82 35.57
C GLY A 89 0.99 6.90 34.35
N ARG A 90 0.22 7.23 33.31
CA ARG A 90 0.07 6.45 32.09
C ARG A 90 0.99 6.99 30.99
N GLN A 91 1.27 6.14 30.00
CA GLN A 91 2.05 6.55 28.84
C GLN A 91 1.34 7.66 28.05
N VAL A 92 2.07 8.73 27.71
CA VAL A 92 1.60 9.82 26.86
C VAL A 92 1.66 9.43 25.39
N PHE A 93 0.79 10.02 24.59
CA PHE A 93 0.80 9.84 23.13
C PHE A 93 1.88 10.70 22.47
N ALA A 94 2.47 10.22 21.39
CA ALA A 94 3.55 10.90 20.70
C ALA A 94 3.08 12.09 19.85
N ASN A 95 1.89 11.98 19.23
CA ASN A 95 1.31 13.03 18.38
C ASN A 95 -0.22 12.89 18.28
N PRO A 96 -0.94 13.93 17.77
CA PRO A 96 -2.38 13.90 17.62
C PRO A 96 -2.90 12.76 16.74
N ARG A 97 -2.22 12.43 15.63
CA ARG A 97 -2.59 11.34 14.72
C ARG A 97 -2.59 9.98 15.43
N ASN A 98 -1.50 9.64 16.13
CA ASN A 98 -1.40 8.38 16.87
C ASN A 98 -2.43 8.33 18.01
N SER A 99 -2.68 9.48 18.64
CA SER A 99 -3.71 9.60 19.67
C SER A 99 -5.11 9.37 19.10
N ALA A 100 -5.44 9.95 17.94
CA ALA A 100 -6.71 9.72 17.25
C ALA A 100 -6.88 8.25 16.86
N ALA A 101 -5.88 7.65 16.21
CA ALA A 101 -5.89 6.25 15.80
C ALA A 101 -6.07 5.30 16.99
N GLY A 102 -5.30 5.49 18.07
CA GLY A 102 -5.40 4.70 19.29
C GLY A 102 -6.71 4.92 20.05
N SER A 103 -7.32 6.09 19.91
CA SER A 103 -8.60 6.42 20.53
C SER A 103 -9.79 5.81 19.80
N LEU A 104 -9.75 5.78 18.46
CA LEU A 104 -10.84 5.21 17.67
C LEU A 104 -10.89 3.68 17.75
N ARG A 105 -9.75 3.00 17.91
CA ARG A 105 -9.63 1.54 17.91
C ARG A 105 -9.67 0.92 19.31
N GLN A 106 -10.43 1.51 20.22
CA GLN A 106 -10.64 0.96 21.55
C GLN A 106 -11.69 -0.16 21.53
N LEU A 107 -11.44 -1.25 22.23
CA LEU A 107 -12.42 -2.32 22.40
C LEU A 107 -13.67 -1.85 23.18
N ASP A 108 -13.48 -0.94 24.13
CA ASP A 108 -14.55 -0.28 24.86
C ASP A 108 -14.87 1.09 24.26
N PRO A 109 -16.03 1.27 23.59
CA PRO A 109 -16.43 2.53 23.00
C PRO A 109 -16.56 3.70 24.00
N THR A 110 -16.73 3.42 25.29
CA THR A 110 -16.81 4.47 26.33
C THR A 110 -15.48 5.20 26.45
N ILE A 111 -14.36 4.52 26.22
CA ILE A 111 -13.04 5.13 26.17
C ILE A 111 -12.95 6.10 24.97
N THR A 112 -13.45 5.70 23.81
CA THR A 112 -13.53 6.56 22.62
C THR A 112 -14.39 7.79 22.92
N ALA A 113 -15.58 7.59 23.52
CA ALA A 113 -16.50 8.68 23.90
C ALA A 113 -15.87 9.70 24.85
N SER A 114 -14.93 9.27 25.71
CA SER A 114 -14.22 10.16 26.63
C SER A 114 -13.14 11.02 25.98
N ARG A 115 -12.85 10.77 24.67
CA ARG A 115 -11.79 11.44 23.93
C ARG A 115 -12.38 12.31 22.82
N PRO A 116 -12.05 13.61 22.78
CA PRO A 116 -12.64 14.54 21.82
C PRO A 116 -12.03 14.31 20.42
N LEU A 117 -12.66 13.43 19.64
CA LEU A 117 -12.34 13.18 18.23
C LEU A 117 -13.25 14.00 17.33
N GLY A 118 -12.68 14.59 16.28
CA GLY A 118 -13.40 15.24 15.19
C GLY A 118 -13.41 14.37 13.94
N PHE A 119 -14.30 14.71 12.98
CA PHE A 119 -14.39 14.05 11.69
C PHE A 119 -14.64 15.07 10.59
N PHE A 120 -13.84 15.00 9.50
CA PHE A 120 -14.08 15.73 8.25
C PHE A 120 -14.40 14.77 7.12
N ALA A 121 -15.58 14.90 6.51
CA ALA A 121 -15.94 14.18 5.29
C ALA A 121 -15.22 14.81 4.08
N TYR A 122 -14.60 13.98 3.22
CA TYR A 122 -13.87 14.48 2.05
C TYR A 122 -14.06 13.65 0.77
N SER A 123 -14.66 12.47 0.86
CA SER A 123 -14.84 11.56 -0.28
C SER A 123 -15.94 10.54 0.01
N TRP A 124 -16.16 9.62 -0.92
CA TRP A 124 -17.16 8.57 -0.81
C TRP A 124 -16.63 7.24 -1.37
N GLY A 125 -17.35 6.17 -1.09
CA GLY A 125 -17.19 4.85 -1.68
C GLY A 125 -18.41 4.49 -2.52
N GLU A 126 -19.09 3.40 -2.16
CA GLU A 126 -20.31 2.95 -2.83
C GLU A 126 -21.45 3.95 -2.65
N MET A 127 -22.11 4.32 -3.76
CA MET A 127 -23.29 5.18 -3.80
C MET A 127 -24.33 4.55 -4.74
N SER A 128 -25.55 4.28 -4.25
CA SER A 128 -26.64 3.79 -5.11
C SER A 128 -27.16 4.85 -6.07
N ALA A 129 -26.93 6.13 -5.78
CA ALA A 129 -27.19 7.27 -6.67
C ALA A 129 -26.25 8.42 -6.29
N MET A 130 -25.71 9.12 -7.29
CA MET A 130 -24.83 10.27 -7.05
C MET A 130 -25.65 11.55 -6.80
N PRO A 131 -25.52 12.19 -5.62
CA PRO A 131 -26.26 13.40 -5.28
C PRO A 131 -25.80 14.64 -6.05
N ALA A 132 -24.55 14.68 -6.51
CA ALA A 132 -23.96 15.80 -7.24
C ALA A 132 -23.09 15.28 -8.40
N GLN A 133 -22.68 16.20 -9.28
CA GLN A 133 -21.85 15.90 -10.47
C GLN A 133 -20.41 16.42 -10.33
N THR A 134 -20.10 17.09 -9.22
CA THR A 134 -18.78 17.67 -8.94
C THR A 134 -18.31 17.29 -7.55
N GLN A 135 -17.00 17.28 -7.35
CA GLN A 135 -16.36 17.06 -6.03
C GLN A 135 -16.83 18.12 -5.02
N SER A 136 -16.83 19.39 -5.43
CA SER A 136 -17.33 20.51 -4.61
C SER A 136 -18.81 20.34 -4.25
N GLY A 137 -19.65 19.97 -5.21
CA GLY A 137 -21.06 19.67 -4.96
C GLY A 137 -21.28 18.48 -4.02
N MET A 138 -20.40 17.48 -4.03
CA MET A 138 -20.45 16.38 -3.06
C MET A 138 -20.10 16.85 -1.65
N LEU A 139 -19.13 17.76 -1.49
CA LEU A 139 -18.80 18.34 -0.19
C LEU A 139 -19.95 19.16 0.38
N ASP A 140 -20.62 19.96 -0.46
CA ASP A 140 -21.83 20.70 -0.07
C ASP A 140 -22.97 19.76 0.33
N TRP A 141 -23.12 18.65 -0.39
CA TRP A 141 -24.11 17.64 -0.06
C TRP A 141 -23.78 16.97 1.29
N PHE A 142 -22.51 16.61 1.58
CA PHE A 142 -22.12 16.09 2.89
C PHE A 142 -22.47 17.07 4.02
N ALA A 143 -22.18 18.36 3.83
CA ALA A 143 -22.55 19.39 4.79
C ALA A 143 -24.07 19.44 5.01
N SER A 144 -24.86 19.33 3.95
CA SER A 144 -26.34 19.30 4.03
C SER A 144 -26.87 18.04 4.75
N CYS A 145 -26.11 16.93 4.71
CA CYS A 145 -26.44 15.68 5.41
C CYS A 145 -26.07 15.69 6.90
N GLY A 146 -25.35 16.72 7.37
CA GLY A 146 -24.96 16.88 8.77
C GLY A 146 -23.50 16.56 9.07
N PHE A 147 -22.68 16.26 8.05
CA PHE A 147 -21.24 16.10 8.25
C PHE A 147 -20.54 17.46 8.31
N LYS A 148 -19.41 17.50 8.98
CA LYS A 148 -18.45 18.59 8.82
C LYS A 148 -17.57 18.31 7.59
N THR A 149 -17.41 19.32 6.74
CA THR A 149 -16.38 19.39 5.69
C THR A 149 -15.36 20.45 6.07
N ASN A 150 -14.13 20.36 5.54
CA ASN A 150 -13.13 21.35 5.92
C ASN A 150 -13.47 22.72 5.34
N PRO A 151 -13.61 23.77 6.20
CA PRO A 151 -14.03 25.10 5.74
C PRO A 151 -12.99 25.83 4.88
N LEU A 152 -11.74 25.36 4.86
CA LEU A 152 -10.67 25.92 4.05
C LEU A 152 -10.64 25.35 2.64
N THR A 153 -11.53 24.39 2.32
CA THR A 153 -11.62 23.82 0.96
C THR A 153 -12.02 24.90 -0.04
N GLN A 154 -11.35 24.92 -1.18
CA GLN A 154 -11.53 25.94 -2.21
C GLN A 154 -11.57 25.30 -3.60
N VAL A 155 -12.31 25.92 -4.52
CA VAL A 155 -12.31 25.57 -5.95
C VAL A 155 -11.25 26.40 -6.66
N CYS A 156 -10.38 25.73 -7.43
CA CYS A 156 -9.27 26.31 -8.16
C CYS A 156 -9.47 26.08 -9.66
N GLU A 157 -9.40 27.15 -10.44
CA GLU A 157 -9.60 27.11 -11.89
C GLU A 157 -8.30 27.12 -12.71
N ALA A 158 -7.14 27.18 -12.04
CA ALA A 158 -5.83 27.20 -12.64
C ALA A 158 -4.78 26.63 -11.69
N VAL A 159 -3.65 26.19 -12.23
CA VAL A 159 -2.52 25.67 -11.44
C VAL A 159 -1.96 26.74 -10.50
N ASP A 160 -1.87 27.99 -10.93
CA ASP A 160 -1.39 29.08 -10.08
C ASP A 160 -2.27 29.30 -8.84
N ALA A 161 -3.60 29.12 -8.97
CA ALA A 161 -4.51 29.17 -7.84
C ALA A 161 -4.30 27.98 -6.88
N MET A 162 -3.98 26.79 -7.40
CA MET A 162 -3.63 25.62 -6.57
C MET A 162 -2.35 25.84 -5.79
N LEU A 163 -1.32 26.41 -6.43
CA LEU A 163 -0.05 26.73 -5.77
C LEU A 163 -0.21 27.86 -4.73
N ALA A 164 -1.00 28.88 -5.04
CA ALA A 164 -1.33 29.94 -4.09
C ALA A 164 -2.04 29.37 -2.85
N PHE A 165 -3.02 28.49 -3.04
CA PHE A 165 -3.70 27.80 -1.96
C PHE A 165 -2.71 26.99 -1.08
N HIS A 166 -1.78 26.24 -1.70
CA HIS A 166 -0.77 25.49 -0.95
C HIS A 166 0.06 26.41 -0.04
N HIS A 167 0.58 27.52 -0.56
CA HIS A 167 1.36 28.48 0.22
C HIS A 167 0.54 29.14 1.34
N GLU A 168 -0.73 29.47 1.06
CA GLU A 168 -1.62 30.05 2.05
C GLU A 168 -1.89 29.07 3.22
N ILE A 169 -2.21 27.82 2.90
CA ILE A 169 -2.47 26.79 3.92
C ILE A 169 -1.19 26.45 4.70
N GLU A 170 -0.02 26.43 4.06
CA GLU A 170 1.27 26.26 4.72
C GLU A 170 1.51 27.38 5.75
N ALA A 171 1.28 28.64 5.37
CA ALA A 171 1.43 29.78 6.26
C ALA A 171 0.46 29.75 7.45
N GLN A 172 -0.78 29.26 7.25
CA GLN A 172 -1.80 29.14 8.29
C GLN A 172 -1.62 27.92 9.20
N ARG A 173 -0.80 26.92 8.80
CA ARG A 173 -0.66 25.61 9.45
C ARG A 173 -0.45 25.70 10.96
N ALA A 174 0.39 26.62 11.42
CA ALA A 174 0.70 26.79 12.85
C ALA A 174 -0.51 27.25 13.66
N GLY A 175 -1.40 28.04 13.06
CA GLY A 175 -2.60 28.60 13.71
C GLY A 175 -3.80 27.65 13.73
N LEU A 176 -3.78 26.56 12.97
CA LEU A 176 -4.86 25.57 12.95
C LEU A 176 -4.80 24.69 14.20
N ASP A 177 -5.96 24.42 14.81
CA ASP A 177 -6.09 23.53 15.98
C ASP A 177 -6.10 22.03 15.60
N TYR A 178 -5.68 21.69 14.36
CA TYR A 178 -5.47 20.32 13.89
C TYR A 178 -4.25 20.26 12.99
N ASP A 179 -3.64 19.09 12.90
CA ASP A 179 -2.45 18.89 12.08
C ASP A 179 -2.81 18.61 10.62
N ILE A 180 -2.00 19.17 9.73
CA ILE A 180 -2.04 18.95 8.27
C ILE A 180 -0.63 18.71 7.75
N ASP A 181 -0.48 17.83 6.75
CA ASP A 181 0.82 17.48 6.16
C ASP A 181 0.97 17.94 4.71
N GLY A 182 -0.01 18.67 4.19
CA GLY A 182 -0.06 19.19 2.83
C GLY A 182 -1.46 19.60 2.42
N VAL A 183 -1.69 19.58 1.12
CA VAL A 183 -3.01 19.80 0.48
C VAL A 183 -3.29 18.66 -0.49
N VAL A 184 -4.57 18.44 -0.81
CA VAL A 184 -5.00 17.47 -1.82
C VAL A 184 -5.76 18.22 -2.89
N TYR A 185 -5.36 18.04 -4.14
CA TYR A 185 -6.11 18.51 -5.30
C TYR A 185 -6.88 17.36 -5.91
N LYS A 186 -8.12 17.62 -6.31
CA LYS A 186 -8.97 16.65 -7.00
C LYS A 186 -9.62 17.32 -8.21
N VAL A 187 -9.68 16.62 -9.33
CA VAL A 187 -10.48 17.09 -10.49
C VAL A 187 -11.93 17.25 -10.03
N ASP A 188 -12.53 18.42 -10.25
CA ASP A 188 -13.84 18.72 -9.68
C ASP A 188 -14.98 17.95 -10.38
N ARG A 189 -14.93 17.75 -11.69
CA ARG A 189 -15.92 16.99 -12.46
C ARG A 189 -15.82 15.49 -12.20
N LEU A 190 -16.93 14.86 -11.76
CA LEU A 190 -16.96 13.44 -11.42
C LEU A 190 -16.89 12.51 -12.64
N ASP A 191 -17.46 12.91 -13.77
CA ASP A 191 -17.32 12.17 -15.03
C ASP A 191 -15.86 12.10 -15.50
N TRP A 192 -15.09 13.17 -15.28
CA TRP A 192 -13.64 13.15 -15.55
C TRP A 192 -12.87 12.33 -14.53
N GLN A 193 -13.26 12.32 -13.27
CA GLN A 193 -12.68 11.42 -12.28
C GLN A 193 -12.89 9.96 -12.69
N GLN A 194 -14.09 9.61 -13.13
CA GLN A 194 -14.44 8.28 -13.59
C GLN A 194 -13.63 7.90 -14.84
N ARG A 195 -13.51 8.80 -15.80
CA ARG A 195 -12.71 8.62 -17.01
C ARG A 195 -11.22 8.43 -16.74
N LEU A 196 -10.62 9.21 -15.84
CA LEU A 196 -9.22 9.08 -15.43
C LEU A 196 -8.96 7.79 -14.64
N GLY A 197 -9.91 7.35 -13.83
CA GLY A 197 -9.87 6.09 -13.10
C GLY A 197 -8.76 6.02 -12.05
N PHE A 198 -8.26 4.80 -11.83
CA PHE A 198 -7.29 4.47 -10.80
C PHE A 198 -6.11 3.70 -11.39
N VAL A 199 -4.94 3.86 -10.77
CA VAL A 199 -3.79 2.97 -10.97
C VAL A 199 -3.52 2.26 -9.65
N SER A 200 -3.74 0.95 -9.63
CA SER A 200 -3.74 0.17 -8.38
C SER A 200 -4.80 0.72 -7.40
N ARG A 201 -4.37 1.38 -6.33
CA ARG A 201 -5.23 2.00 -5.31
C ARG A 201 -5.25 3.52 -5.38
N ASN A 202 -4.45 4.10 -6.26
CA ASN A 202 -4.28 5.55 -6.33
C ASN A 202 -5.18 6.13 -7.42
N PRO A 203 -6.03 7.12 -7.10
CA PRO A 203 -6.79 7.84 -8.10
C PRO A 203 -5.85 8.64 -9.01
N ARG A 204 -6.08 8.60 -10.33
CA ARG A 204 -5.32 9.41 -11.29
C ARG A 204 -5.80 10.86 -11.35
N TRP A 205 -6.93 11.14 -10.75
CA TRP A 205 -7.60 12.44 -10.70
C TRP A 205 -7.36 13.21 -9.39
N ALA A 206 -6.53 12.68 -8.47
CA ALA A 206 -6.18 13.34 -7.23
C ALA A 206 -4.66 13.33 -7.01
N LEU A 207 -4.15 14.44 -6.45
CA LEU A 207 -2.74 14.63 -6.14
C LEU A 207 -2.59 15.19 -4.72
N ALA A 208 -1.78 14.54 -3.90
CA ALA A 208 -1.35 15.08 -2.61
C ALA A 208 -0.05 15.89 -2.77
N HIS A 209 -0.11 17.17 -2.44
CA HIS A 209 1.04 18.08 -2.43
C HIS A 209 1.44 18.35 -0.99
N LYS A 210 2.45 17.65 -0.52
CA LYS A 210 2.91 17.75 0.86
C LYS A 210 3.73 19.02 1.10
N PHE A 211 3.67 19.52 2.35
CA PHE A 211 4.55 20.61 2.78
C PHE A 211 6.01 20.19 2.83
N PRO A 212 6.95 21.14 2.78
CA PRO A 212 8.36 20.84 2.97
C PRO A 212 8.61 20.03 4.24
N ALA A 213 9.54 19.08 4.13
CA ALA A 213 9.91 18.22 5.25
C ALA A 213 10.57 19.02 6.38
N GLU A 214 10.17 18.77 7.62
CA GLU A 214 10.85 19.31 8.77
C GLU A 214 12.25 18.70 8.90
N LYS A 215 13.20 19.53 9.32
CA LYS A 215 14.61 19.15 9.50
C LYS A 215 15.03 19.35 10.95
N ALA A 216 15.96 18.51 11.40
CA ALA A 216 16.65 18.70 12.67
C ALA A 216 18.09 18.23 12.56
N THR A 217 18.92 18.63 13.51
CA THR A 217 20.30 18.15 13.64
C THR A 217 20.42 17.22 14.82
N THR A 218 21.20 16.15 14.65
CA THR A 218 21.46 15.16 15.69
C THR A 218 22.79 14.45 15.44
N VAL A 219 23.23 13.61 16.39
CA VAL A 219 24.51 12.89 16.32
C VAL A 219 24.30 11.45 15.90
N VAL A 220 25.14 10.96 14.99
CA VAL A 220 25.20 9.55 14.58
C VAL A 220 25.97 8.74 15.62
N LYS A 221 25.28 7.87 16.38
CA LYS A 221 25.89 7.00 17.40
C LYS A 221 26.51 5.74 16.81
N ALA A 222 25.84 5.16 15.80
CA ALA A 222 26.26 3.94 15.11
C ALA A 222 25.66 3.91 13.70
N ILE A 223 26.18 3.03 12.86
CA ILE A 223 25.59 2.70 11.55
C ILE A 223 25.39 1.20 11.53
N ASP A 224 24.13 0.77 11.53
CA ASP A 224 23.73 -0.63 11.45
C ASP A 224 23.37 -1.01 10.02
N ILE A 225 23.52 -2.29 9.70
CA ILE A 225 23.11 -2.83 8.39
C ILE A 225 21.85 -3.67 8.59
N HIS A 226 20.76 -3.23 7.98
CA HIS A 226 19.54 -4.01 7.88
C HIS A 226 19.58 -4.84 6.59
N VAL A 227 19.34 -6.14 6.69
CA VAL A 227 19.25 -7.04 5.54
C VAL A 227 17.79 -7.33 5.26
N GLY A 228 17.30 -6.76 4.17
CA GLY A 228 15.90 -6.93 3.76
C GLY A 228 15.61 -8.32 3.18
N ARG A 229 14.34 -8.58 2.93
CA ARG A 229 13.81 -9.84 2.39
C ARG A 229 14.52 -10.30 1.11
N THR A 230 14.86 -9.40 0.21
CA THR A 230 15.55 -9.68 -1.06
C THR A 230 17.08 -9.64 -0.92
N GLY A 231 17.60 -9.70 0.28
CA GLY A 231 19.03 -9.63 0.56
C GLY A 231 19.62 -8.22 0.52
N ALA A 232 18.88 -7.18 0.16
CA ALA A 232 19.38 -5.82 0.09
C ALA A 232 19.93 -5.37 1.46
N LEU A 233 21.15 -4.87 1.49
CA LEU A 233 21.78 -4.29 2.67
C LEU A 233 21.48 -2.80 2.71
N THR A 234 20.65 -2.39 3.68
CA THR A 234 20.28 -0.99 3.89
C THR A 234 20.97 -0.46 5.14
N PRO A 235 21.86 0.53 5.02
CA PRO A 235 22.50 1.14 6.17
C PRO A 235 21.54 2.09 6.88
N ILE A 236 21.48 1.99 8.22
CA ILE A 236 20.63 2.81 9.09
C ILE A 236 21.52 3.50 10.11
N ALA A 237 21.48 4.84 10.13
CA ALA A 237 22.11 5.63 11.16
C ALA A 237 21.28 5.51 12.46
N ARG A 238 21.93 5.06 13.53
CA ARG A 238 21.43 5.16 14.91
C ARG A 238 21.77 6.56 15.42
N LEU A 239 20.77 7.29 15.84
CA LEU A 239 20.86 8.71 16.17
C LEU A 239 20.68 8.95 17.67
N GLU A 240 21.28 10.03 18.17
CA GLU A 240 20.78 10.64 19.40
C GLU A 240 19.31 11.04 19.16
N PRO A 241 18.37 10.62 20.05
CA PRO A 241 16.95 10.93 19.82
C PRO A 241 16.70 12.44 19.69
N VAL A 242 15.97 12.82 18.63
CA VAL A 242 15.62 14.21 18.34
C VAL A 242 14.18 14.28 17.83
N THR A 243 13.46 15.33 18.19
CA THR A 243 12.08 15.54 17.72
C THR A 243 12.09 16.18 16.33
N VAL A 244 11.40 15.55 15.38
CA VAL A 244 11.22 16.04 14.00
C VAL A 244 9.78 15.76 13.57
N GLY A 245 9.04 16.76 13.14
CA GLY A 245 7.65 16.59 12.74
C GLY A 245 6.76 16.03 13.85
N GLY A 246 6.97 16.47 15.10
CA GLY A 246 6.19 16.02 16.26
C GLY A 246 6.47 14.57 16.71
N VAL A 247 7.52 13.92 16.18
CA VAL A 247 7.89 12.54 16.52
C VAL A 247 9.35 12.47 16.93
N VAL A 248 9.65 11.66 17.94
CA VAL A 248 11.03 11.37 18.35
C VAL A 248 11.65 10.39 17.35
N VAL A 249 12.70 10.84 16.66
CA VAL A 249 13.47 10.08 15.68
C VAL A 249 14.78 9.62 16.30
N SER A 250 15.03 8.32 16.31
CA SER A 250 16.28 7.70 16.78
C SER A 250 16.99 6.91 15.67
N ASN A 251 16.38 6.80 14.48
CA ASN A 251 16.93 6.09 13.34
C ASN A 251 16.62 6.85 12.05
N ALA A 252 17.59 6.89 11.12
CA ALA A 252 17.37 7.42 9.78
C ALA A 252 18.07 6.56 8.74
N THR A 253 17.48 6.44 7.55
CA THR A 253 18.10 5.69 6.47
C THR A 253 19.30 6.45 5.88
N LEU A 254 20.32 5.69 5.51
CA LEU A 254 21.44 6.13 4.66
C LEU A 254 21.34 5.52 3.25
N HIS A 255 20.19 4.93 2.92
CA HIS A 255 19.80 4.33 1.65
C HIS A 255 20.70 3.19 1.16
N ASN A 256 21.97 3.45 0.84
CA ASN A 256 22.91 2.49 0.28
C ASN A 256 24.38 2.92 0.55
N ALA A 257 25.33 2.10 0.09
CA ALA A 257 26.76 2.38 0.25
C ALA A 257 27.20 3.67 -0.45
N ASP A 258 26.71 3.91 -1.67
CA ASP A 258 27.08 5.07 -2.47
C ASP A 258 26.64 6.38 -1.81
N GLU A 259 25.49 6.36 -1.12
CA GLU A 259 24.99 7.51 -0.38
C GLU A 259 25.84 7.80 0.86
N ILE A 260 26.33 6.75 1.55
CA ILE A 260 27.31 6.93 2.65
C ILE A 260 28.58 7.61 2.13
N ASP A 261 29.11 7.15 1.00
CA ASP A 261 30.32 7.71 0.38
C ASP A 261 30.07 9.14 -0.10
N ARG A 262 28.93 9.41 -0.73
CA ARG A 262 28.53 10.76 -1.18
C ARG A 262 28.41 11.75 -0.04
N LEU A 263 27.77 11.36 1.05
CA LEU A 263 27.59 12.19 2.25
C LEU A 263 28.89 12.30 3.06
N GLY A 264 29.77 11.32 2.93
CA GLY A 264 30.98 11.19 3.73
C GLY A 264 30.69 11.05 5.23
N VAL A 265 29.52 10.47 5.60
CA VAL A 265 29.07 10.35 6.99
C VAL A 265 29.95 9.39 7.78
N ARG A 266 30.20 9.75 9.05
CA ARG A 266 31.01 8.96 10.00
C ARG A 266 30.26 8.82 11.32
N ILE A 267 30.59 7.77 12.05
CA ILE A 267 30.10 7.63 13.43
C ILE A 267 30.66 8.78 14.27
N GLY A 268 29.80 9.43 15.04
CA GLY A 268 30.09 10.63 15.82
C GLY A 268 29.81 11.95 15.11
N ASP A 269 29.51 11.94 13.80
CA ASP A 269 29.15 13.17 13.09
C ASP A 269 27.81 13.74 13.57
N THR A 270 27.74 15.07 13.61
CA THR A 270 26.48 15.79 13.62
C THR A 270 25.91 15.81 12.21
N VAL A 271 24.68 15.35 12.04
CA VAL A 271 24.00 15.26 10.74
C VAL A 271 22.68 16.01 10.74
N THR A 272 22.32 16.54 9.59
CA THR A 272 20.96 17.04 9.33
C THR A 272 20.10 15.90 8.84
N ILE A 273 18.99 15.68 9.51
CA ILE A 273 17.96 14.70 9.11
C ILE A 273 16.69 15.43 8.70
N GLN A 274 15.89 14.77 7.87
CA GLN A 274 14.54 15.23 7.54
C GLN A 274 13.52 14.11 7.67
N ARG A 275 12.29 14.52 7.97
CA ARG A 275 11.11 13.67 7.92
C ARG A 275 9.97 14.40 7.23
N ALA A 276 9.53 13.91 6.08
CA ALA A 276 8.39 14.43 5.34
C ALA A 276 7.13 13.64 5.74
N GLY A 277 6.28 14.22 6.56
CA GLY A 277 5.04 13.56 7.02
C GLY A 277 5.33 12.18 7.61
N ASP A 278 4.66 11.13 7.11
CA ASP A 278 4.83 9.73 7.55
C ASP A 278 5.94 8.96 6.81
N VAL A 279 6.87 9.68 6.17
CA VAL A 279 7.99 9.09 5.43
C VAL A 279 9.12 8.71 6.38
N ILE A 280 9.88 7.67 6.02
CA ILE A 280 11.05 7.21 6.76
C ILE A 280 12.07 8.35 6.90
N PRO A 281 12.54 8.67 8.13
CA PRO A 281 13.57 9.68 8.31
C PRO A 281 14.84 9.35 7.52
N GLN A 282 15.45 10.37 6.91
CA GLN A 282 16.67 10.19 6.12
C GLN A 282 17.73 11.22 6.52
N VAL A 283 19.00 10.85 6.38
CA VAL A 283 20.13 11.74 6.55
C VAL A 283 20.33 12.55 5.26
N LEU A 284 20.35 13.88 5.37
CA LEU A 284 20.54 14.79 4.23
C LEU A 284 21.98 15.20 4.04
N GLY A 285 22.73 15.36 5.13
CA GLY A 285 24.10 15.86 5.08
C GLY A 285 24.76 15.87 6.44
N VAL A 286 26.07 16.13 6.43
CA VAL A 286 26.92 16.22 7.61
C VAL A 286 27.23 17.67 7.90
N VAL A 287 27.17 18.06 9.18
CA VAL A 287 27.63 19.38 9.67
C VAL A 287 29.12 19.26 9.99
N LEU A 288 29.95 19.54 8.98
CA LEU A 288 31.41 19.30 9.04
C LEU A 288 32.12 20.05 10.16
N GLU A 289 31.62 21.24 10.55
CA GLU A 289 32.14 22.03 11.64
C GLU A 289 32.10 21.34 13.00
N HIS A 290 31.14 20.41 13.14
CA HIS A 290 30.92 19.64 14.37
C HIS A 290 31.54 18.23 14.32
N ARG A 291 32.31 17.92 13.27
CA ARG A 291 32.91 16.57 13.13
C ARG A 291 33.96 16.32 14.20
N PRO A 292 33.88 15.22 14.94
CA PRO A 292 34.89 14.84 15.93
C PRO A 292 36.28 14.65 15.28
N LYS A 293 37.31 15.19 15.90
CA LYS A 293 38.71 14.96 15.47
C LYS A 293 39.04 13.46 15.54
N GLY A 294 39.65 12.95 14.46
CA GLY A 294 40.05 11.54 14.39
C GLY A 294 38.94 10.56 14.00
N SER A 295 37.72 11.01 13.69
CA SER A 295 36.66 10.16 13.15
C SER A 295 37.12 9.50 11.83
N LYS A 296 36.84 8.19 11.68
CA LYS A 296 37.26 7.41 10.51
C LYS A 296 36.11 7.25 9.53
N PRO A 297 36.37 7.23 8.20
CA PRO A 297 35.36 6.89 7.21
C PRO A 297 34.68 5.55 7.54
N TYR A 298 33.37 5.47 7.36
CA TYR A 298 32.64 4.21 7.50
C TYR A 298 33.00 3.28 6.34
N LYS A 299 33.22 2.00 6.65
CA LYS A 299 33.49 0.97 5.65
C LYS A 299 32.25 0.09 5.51
N PHE A 300 31.59 0.15 4.37
CA PHE A 300 30.46 -0.72 4.10
C PHE A 300 30.91 -2.19 4.09
N PRO A 301 30.14 -3.13 4.69
CA PRO A 301 30.56 -4.51 4.81
C PRO A 301 30.58 -5.23 3.46
N ARG A 302 31.60 -6.06 3.24
CA ARG A 302 31.73 -6.95 2.08
C ARG A 302 31.11 -8.33 2.32
N HIS A 303 30.70 -8.62 3.54
CA HIS A 303 30.02 -9.84 3.94
C HIS A 303 28.76 -9.50 4.72
N CYS A 304 27.74 -10.32 4.57
CA CYS A 304 26.50 -10.19 5.32
C CYS A 304 26.76 -10.32 6.83
N PRO A 305 26.13 -9.50 7.69
CA PRO A 305 26.27 -9.63 9.14
C PRO A 305 25.62 -10.89 9.73
N CYS A 306 25.01 -11.75 8.89
CA CYS A 306 24.44 -13.03 9.34
C CYS A 306 25.52 -14.04 9.75
N SER A 307 25.12 -15.10 10.46
CA SER A 307 26.00 -16.17 10.91
C SER A 307 26.73 -16.92 9.79
N LEU A 308 26.22 -16.84 8.56
CA LEU A 308 26.82 -17.50 7.39
C LEU A 308 27.94 -16.67 6.74
N HIS A 309 28.03 -15.38 7.07
CA HIS A 309 29.01 -14.45 6.49
C HIS A 309 29.11 -14.53 4.96
N THR A 310 27.98 -14.71 4.27
CA THR A 310 27.93 -14.81 2.81
C THR A 310 28.42 -13.53 2.16
N ALA A 311 28.98 -13.65 0.95
CA ALA A 311 29.46 -12.51 0.20
C ALA A 311 28.33 -11.49 -0.09
N VAL A 312 28.69 -10.22 -0.13
CA VAL A 312 27.82 -9.14 -0.57
C VAL A 312 28.23 -8.72 -1.98
N VAL A 313 27.29 -8.80 -2.91
CA VAL A 313 27.48 -8.43 -4.31
C VAL A 313 26.57 -7.25 -4.67
N ARG A 314 26.95 -6.47 -5.67
CA ARG A 314 26.08 -5.43 -6.22
C ARG A 314 25.21 -6.00 -7.33
N ASP A 315 23.97 -5.49 -7.41
CA ASP A 315 23.08 -5.82 -8.54
C ASP A 315 23.71 -5.38 -9.86
N THR A 316 23.37 -6.07 -10.94
CA THR A 316 23.68 -5.62 -12.29
C THR A 316 22.49 -4.85 -12.85
N THR A 317 22.72 -3.68 -13.44
CA THR A 317 21.68 -2.90 -14.12
C THR A 317 21.26 -3.58 -15.43
N ALA A 318 20.07 -3.24 -15.95
CA ALA A 318 19.58 -3.73 -17.23
C ALA A 318 20.55 -3.44 -18.42
N THR A 319 21.43 -2.43 -18.26
CA THR A 319 22.45 -2.05 -19.25
C THR A 319 23.81 -2.73 -19.01
N GLY A 320 23.89 -3.67 -18.06
CA GLY A 320 25.12 -4.42 -17.73
C GLY A 320 26.09 -3.68 -16.78
N GLY A 321 25.73 -2.51 -16.27
CA GLY A 321 26.53 -1.76 -15.30
C GLY A 321 26.32 -2.23 -13.85
N GLU A 322 27.20 -1.81 -12.95
CA GLU A 322 27.05 -2.07 -11.51
C GLU A 322 25.91 -1.23 -10.92
N GLY A 323 24.98 -1.87 -10.23
CA GLY A 323 23.87 -1.22 -9.54
C GLY A 323 24.26 -0.67 -8.17
N VAL A 324 23.42 0.20 -7.61
CA VAL A 324 23.65 0.85 -6.30
C VAL A 324 23.29 -0.05 -5.10
N VAL A 325 22.53 -1.13 -5.34
CA VAL A 325 22.03 -2.02 -4.28
C VAL A 325 23.02 -3.14 -4.04
N ALA A 326 23.58 -3.18 -2.83
CA ALA A 326 24.41 -4.28 -2.35
C ALA A 326 23.53 -5.37 -1.73
N ARG A 327 23.78 -6.65 -2.07
CA ARG A 327 22.95 -7.79 -1.63
C ARG A 327 23.76 -8.92 -1.03
N CYS A 328 23.18 -9.50 -0.01
CA CYS A 328 23.60 -10.78 0.54
C CYS A 328 23.24 -11.92 -0.42
N THR A 329 24.22 -12.74 -0.80
CA THR A 329 24.03 -13.89 -1.69
C THR A 329 23.48 -15.13 -0.97
N GLY A 330 23.18 -15.03 0.33
CA GLY A 330 22.73 -16.17 1.12
C GLY A 330 21.26 -16.56 0.93
N GLU A 331 20.48 -15.72 0.22
CA GLU A 331 19.06 -15.98 -0.09
C GLU A 331 18.29 -16.64 1.05
N PHE A 332 17.59 -17.73 0.79
CA PHE A 332 16.83 -18.47 1.81
C PHE A 332 17.70 -19.23 2.83
N ALA A 333 19.02 -19.30 2.65
CA ALA A 333 19.91 -19.81 3.70
C ALA A 333 20.17 -18.74 4.78
N CYS A 334 20.15 -17.46 4.41
CA CYS A 334 20.43 -16.35 5.31
C CYS A 334 19.31 -16.18 6.37
N PRO A 335 19.62 -16.27 7.69
CA PRO A 335 18.61 -16.13 8.74
C PRO A 335 17.87 -14.77 8.70
N HIS A 336 18.56 -13.68 8.35
CA HIS A 336 17.94 -12.36 8.23
C HIS A 336 16.89 -12.35 7.12
N GLN A 337 17.20 -12.91 5.95
CA GLN A 337 16.25 -12.98 4.84
C GLN A 337 15.06 -13.87 5.19
N LYS A 338 15.28 -15.01 5.87
CA LYS A 338 14.20 -15.89 6.35
C LYS A 338 13.22 -15.15 7.27
N ILE A 339 13.74 -14.42 8.26
CA ILE A 339 12.91 -13.65 9.19
C ILE A 339 12.10 -12.59 8.42
N GLU A 340 12.72 -11.87 7.49
CA GLU A 340 12.04 -10.85 6.69
C GLU A 340 10.99 -11.45 5.72
N HIS A 341 11.23 -12.65 5.20
CA HIS A 341 10.23 -13.41 4.44
C HIS A 341 9.03 -13.79 5.31
N LEU A 342 9.25 -14.29 6.53
CA LEU A 342 8.17 -14.61 7.46
C LEU A 342 7.38 -13.38 7.89
N LYS A 343 8.04 -12.25 8.16
CA LYS A 343 7.37 -10.97 8.43
C LYS A 343 6.51 -10.51 7.26
N HIS A 344 7.05 -10.61 6.05
CA HIS A 344 6.28 -10.32 4.83
C HIS A 344 5.06 -11.24 4.70
N PHE A 345 5.25 -12.54 4.92
CA PHE A 345 4.18 -13.54 4.82
C PHE A 345 3.00 -13.25 5.74
N VAL A 346 3.26 -12.86 6.98
CA VAL A 346 2.19 -12.55 7.95
C VAL A 346 1.67 -11.13 7.85
N SER A 347 2.27 -10.29 7.01
CA SER A 347 1.92 -8.88 6.88
C SER A 347 0.49 -8.69 6.39
N ARG A 348 -0.06 -7.50 6.66
CA ARG A 348 -1.44 -7.11 6.35
C ARG A 348 -1.85 -7.32 4.90
N ARG A 349 -0.94 -7.18 3.95
CA ARG A 349 -1.19 -7.35 2.50
C ARG A 349 -1.04 -8.78 2.02
N ALA A 350 -0.42 -9.64 2.83
CA ALA A 350 -0.24 -11.06 2.57
C ALA A 350 -1.29 -11.87 3.34
N PHE A 351 -0.88 -12.70 4.30
CA PHE A 351 -1.83 -13.51 5.09
C PHE A 351 -2.57 -12.72 6.18
N ASP A 352 -2.05 -11.57 6.62
CA ASP A 352 -2.70 -10.71 7.64
C ASP A 352 -3.07 -11.48 8.93
N ILE A 353 -2.08 -12.11 9.54
CA ILE A 353 -2.29 -12.90 10.75
C ILE A 353 -2.19 -11.98 11.97
N GLU A 354 -3.33 -11.67 12.58
CA GLU A 354 -3.39 -10.83 13.77
C GLU A 354 -2.66 -11.50 14.95
N GLY A 355 -1.95 -10.71 15.73
CA GLY A 355 -1.16 -11.22 16.86
C GLY A 355 0.19 -11.79 16.50
N LEU A 356 0.50 -11.99 15.20
CA LEU A 356 1.79 -12.48 14.72
C LEU A 356 2.57 -11.36 14.02
N GLY A 357 2.92 -10.32 14.77
CA GLY A 357 3.69 -9.19 14.28
C GLY A 357 5.20 -9.47 14.17
N GLU A 358 5.96 -8.44 13.74
CA GLU A 358 7.41 -8.56 13.51
C GLU A 358 8.20 -9.07 14.73
N LYS A 359 7.83 -8.65 15.94
CA LYS A 359 8.47 -9.06 17.19
C LYS A 359 8.23 -10.54 17.49
N GLN A 360 6.97 -10.98 17.33
CA GLN A 360 6.59 -12.37 17.54
C GLN A 360 7.25 -13.29 16.52
N ILE A 361 7.30 -12.90 15.24
CA ILE A 361 8.01 -13.64 14.20
C ILE A 361 9.49 -13.79 14.54
N ALA A 362 10.17 -12.72 14.94
CA ALA A 362 11.57 -12.78 15.33
C ALA A 362 11.79 -13.73 16.52
N LEU A 363 10.96 -13.61 17.57
CA LEU A 363 11.01 -14.49 18.73
C LEU A 363 10.76 -15.96 18.34
N PHE A 364 9.71 -16.25 17.58
CA PHE A 364 9.36 -17.62 17.21
C PHE A 364 10.39 -18.26 16.29
N PHE A 365 11.02 -17.47 15.43
CA PHE A 365 12.15 -17.92 14.62
C PHE A 365 13.39 -18.24 15.48
N GLU A 366 13.72 -17.37 16.43
CA GLU A 366 14.86 -17.55 17.35
C GLU A 366 14.68 -18.80 18.22
N GLN A 367 13.46 -19.02 18.73
CA GLN A 367 13.10 -20.22 19.49
C GLN A 367 12.98 -21.48 18.62
N GLY A 368 13.05 -21.35 17.30
CA GLY A 368 12.92 -22.46 16.37
C GLY A 368 11.50 -23.03 16.25
N TRP A 369 10.48 -22.29 16.71
CA TRP A 369 9.08 -22.70 16.60
C TRP A 369 8.54 -22.49 15.21
N ILE A 370 9.03 -21.50 14.48
CA ILE A 370 8.69 -21.20 13.10
C ILE A 370 10.00 -21.02 12.31
N ARG A 371 10.19 -21.77 11.22
CA ARG A 371 11.32 -21.65 10.31
C ARG A 371 10.91 -21.35 8.89
N GLU A 372 9.69 -21.72 8.51
CA GLU A 372 9.08 -21.51 7.21
C GLU A 372 7.58 -21.20 7.36
N PRO A 373 6.90 -20.67 6.33
CA PRO A 373 5.49 -20.28 6.41
C PRO A 373 4.54 -21.40 6.83
N GLY A 374 4.76 -22.63 6.38
CA GLY A 374 3.95 -23.79 6.74
C GLY A 374 3.93 -24.10 8.24
N ASP A 375 5.02 -23.78 8.96
CA ASP A 375 5.14 -23.98 10.41
C ASP A 375 4.13 -23.17 11.21
N ILE A 376 3.70 -22.02 10.68
CA ILE A 376 2.71 -21.15 11.32
C ILE A 376 1.40 -21.92 11.53
N PHE A 377 0.95 -22.62 10.49
CA PHE A 377 -0.32 -23.35 10.51
C PHE A 377 -0.29 -24.66 11.30
N THR A 378 0.90 -25.12 11.69
CA THR A 378 1.08 -26.28 12.57
C THR A 378 1.37 -25.90 14.03
N LEU A 379 1.49 -24.60 14.33
CA LEU A 379 1.89 -24.09 15.64
C LEU A 379 0.95 -24.53 16.76
N ALA A 380 -0.36 -24.45 16.53
CA ALA A 380 -1.39 -24.89 17.50
C ALA A 380 -1.27 -26.39 17.84
N ALA A 381 -1.05 -27.25 16.84
CA ALA A 381 -0.86 -28.69 17.06
C ALA A 381 0.42 -29.01 17.82
N ARG A 382 1.45 -28.14 17.72
CA ARG A 382 2.73 -28.27 18.43
C ARG A 382 2.74 -27.61 19.81
N ASN A 383 1.68 -26.82 20.14
CA ASN A 383 1.62 -26.06 21.39
C ASN A 383 1.73 -26.90 22.68
N PRO A 384 1.20 -28.15 22.75
CA PRO A 384 1.43 -29.00 23.94
C PRO A 384 2.91 -29.21 24.31
N LYS A 385 3.82 -29.05 23.32
CA LYS A 385 5.28 -29.13 23.55
C LYS A 385 5.89 -27.74 23.74
N ILE A 386 5.38 -26.73 23.06
CA ILE A 386 5.89 -25.34 23.08
C ILE A 386 5.43 -24.64 24.36
N LYS A 387 4.17 -24.85 24.77
CA LYS A 387 3.51 -24.22 25.93
C LYS A 387 3.61 -22.69 25.84
N LEU A 388 3.08 -22.16 24.76
CA LEU A 388 3.20 -20.73 24.43
C LEU A 388 2.59 -19.84 25.51
N GLU A 389 1.53 -20.30 26.17
CA GLU A 389 0.86 -19.62 27.29
C GLU A 389 1.73 -19.46 28.54
N GLU A 390 2.79 -20.29 28.68
CA GLU A 390 3.78 -20.22 29.78
C GLU A 390 4.95 -19.29 29.43
N GLN A 391 5.03 -18.77 28.18
CA GLN A 391 6.12 -17.90 27.74
C GLN A 391 5.88 -16.45 28.14
N GLU A 392 6.95 -15.71 28.38
CA GLU A 392 6.88 -14.29 28.75
C GLU A 392 6.18 -13.47 27.65
N GLY A 393 5.19 -12.68 28.04
CA GLY A 393 4.40 -11.83 27.13
C GLY A 393 3.21 -12.54 26.47
N PHE A 394 2.97 -13.83 26.79
CA PHE A 394 1.81 -14.58 26.34
C PHE A 394 0.96 -15.02 27.55
N GLY A 395 -0.35 -15.09 27.32
CA GLY A 395 -1.31 -15.64 28.27
C GLY A 395 -2.35 -16.44 27.51
N GLU A 396 -3.16 -17.24 28.19
CA GLU A 396 -4.16 -18.12 27.59
C GLU A 396 -5.06 -17.42 26.57
N LEU A 397 -5.51 -16.18 26.87
CA LEU A 397 -6.36 -15.41 25.96
C LEU A 397 -5.62 -15.01 24.69
N SER A 398 -4.38 -14.52 24.81
CA SER A 398 -3.59 -14.09 23.65
C SER A 398 -3.20 -15.26 22.76
N VAL A 399 -2.88 -16.43 23.32
CA VAL A 399 -2.58 -17.65 22.59
C VAL A 399 -3.82 -18.16 21.84
N ARG A 400 -4.98 -18.17 22.52
CA ARG A 400 -6.26 -18.55 21.90
C ARG A 400 -6.60 -17.63 20.73
N ASN A 401 -6.44 -16.32 20.90
CA ASN A 401 -6.69 -15.35 19.83
C ASN A 401 -5.73 -15.53 18.66
N LEU A 402 -4.46 -15.74 18.93
CA LEU A 402 -3.45 -16.02 17.90
C LEU A 402 -3.79 -17.27 17.09
N PHE A 403 -4.12 -18.38 17.75
CA PHE A 403 -4.48 -19.60 17.04
C PHE A 403 -5.79 -19.43 16.25
N GLY A 404 -6.77 -18.67 16.78
CA GLY A 404 -7.96 -18.30 16.04
C GLY A 404 -7.66 -17.47 14.79
N ALA A 405 -6.75 -16.51 14.89
CA ALA A 405 -6.31 -15.69 13.75
C ALA A 405 -5.58 -16.52 12.68
N ILE A 406 -4.72 -17.47 13.09
CA ILE A 406 -4.05 -18.39 12.16
C ILE A 406 -5.08 -19.26 11.44
N GLU A 407 -6.02 -19.84 12.18
CA GLU A 407 -7.04 -20.73 11.61
C GLU A 407 -7.95 -19.99 10.62
N ALA A 408 -8.33 -18.75 10.92
CA ALA A 408 -9.13 -17.89 10.03
C ALA A 408 -8.44 -17.58 8.69
N ARG A 409 -7.12 -17.75 8.61
CA ARG A 409 -6.32 -17.49 7.39
C ARG A 409 -5.92 -18.77 6.64
N ARG A 410 -6.51 -19.91 6.97
CA ARG A 410 -6.31 -21.13 6.16
C ARG A 410 -6.97 -21.03 4.79
N GLU A 411 -7.96 -20.20 4.61
CA GLU A 411 -8.49 -19.84 3.30
C GLU A 411 -7.89 -18.50 2.87
N ILE A 412 -7.31 -18.44 1.66
CA ILE A 412 -6.61 -17.26 1.15
C ILE A 412 -6.90 -17.04 -0.33
N ALA A 413 -7.15 -15.81 -0.73
CA ALA A 413 -7.32 -15.44 -2.14
C ALA A 413 -6.00 -15.62 -2.92
N LEU A 414 -6.07 -16.06 -4.18
CA LEU A 414 -4.93 -16.40 -5.01
C LEU A 414 -3.92 -15.24 -5.11
N GLU A 415 -4.37 -14.02 -5.33
CA GLU A 415 -3.47 -12.86 -5.42
C GLU A 415 -2.71 -12.58 -4.12
N ARG A 416 -3.34 -12.78 -2.98
CA ARG A 416 -2.68 -12.62 -1.67
C ARG A 416 -1.67 -13.73 -1.43
N PHE A 417 -2.00 -14.95 -1.84
CA PHE A 417 -1.09 -16.09 -1.76
C PHE A 417 0.16 -15.88 -2.63
N ILE A 418 -0.02 -15.50 -3.89
CA ILE A 418 1.10 -15.20 -4.81
C ILE A 418 1.98 -14.09 -4.23
N TYR A 419 1.38 -13.02 -3.72
CA TYR A 419 2.12 -11.94 -3.07
C TYR A 419 2.87 -12.40 -1.82
N ALA A 420 2.26 -13.27 -1.01
CA ALA A 420 2.84 -13.78 0.23
C ALA A 420 4.07 -14.67 0.02
N LEU A 421 4.21 -15.34 -1.15
CA LEU A 421 5.40 -16.09 -1.51
C LEU A 421 6.66 -15.21 -1.54
N GLY A 422 6.47 -13.90 -1.70
CA GLY A 422 7.54 -12.92 -1.58
C GLY A 422 8.58 -12.97 -2.70
N MET A 423 8.23 -13.46 -3.86
CA MET A 423 9.10 -13.49 -5.05
C MET A 423 9.57 -12.07 -5.41
N ARG A 424 10.81 -11.97 -5.84
CA ARG A 424 11.39 -10.68 -6.26
C ARG A 424 10.60 -10.13 -7.46
N HIS A 425 10.43 -8.83 -7.53
CA HIS A 425 9.65 -8.13 -8.56
C HIS A 425 8.16 -8.48 -8.64
N VAL A 426 7.66 -9.40 -7.81
CA VAL A 426 6.25 -9.70 -7.68
C VAL A 426 5.66 -8.89 -6.53
N GLY A 427 5.18 -7.70 -6.86
CA GLY A 427 4.44 -6.83 -5.95
C GLY A 427 2.95 -7.18 -5.93
N GLU A 428 2.17 -6.42 -5.17
CA GLU A 428 0.72 -6.63 -5.04
C GLU A 428 -0.03 -6.52 -6.38
N THR A 429 0.31 -5.53 -7.21
CA THR A 429 -0.30 -5.35 -8.54
C THR A 429 0.07 -6.49 -9.49
N THR A 430 1.33 -6.90 -9.49
CA THR A 430 1.84 -8.03 -10.28
C THR A 430 1.18 -9.34 -9.85
N ALA A 431 1.06 -9.60 -8.54
CA ALA A 431 0.39 -10.78 -8.01
C ALA A 431 -1.09 -10.84 -8.43
N ARG A 432 -1.78 -9.70 -8.43
CA ARG A 432 -3.17 -9.59 -8.90
C ARG A 432 -3.27 -9.84 -10.41
N ALA A 433 -2.36 -9.30 -11.22
CA ALA A 433 -2.33 -9.55 -12.66
C ALA A 433 -2.12 -11.04 -12.96
N LEU A 434 -1.17 -11.69 -12.27
CA LEU A 434 -0.93 -13.13 -12.36
C LEU A 434 -2.14 -13.96 -11.94
N ALA A 435 -2.76 -13.62 -10.79
CA ALA A 435 -3.94 -14.31 -10.31
C ALA A 435 -5.11 -14.23 -11.32
N ARG A 436 -5.38 -13.05 -11.86
CA ARG A 436 -6.41 -12.87 -12.90
C ARG A 436 -6.08 -13.58 -14.20
N GLY A 437 -4.79 -13.56 -14.60
CA GLY A 437 -4.33 -14.21 -15.82
C GLY A 437 -4.55 -15.72 -15.80
N TYR A 438 -4.17 -16.37 -14.71
CA TYR A 438 -4.23 -17.82 -14.55
C TYR A 438 -5.52 -18.34 -13.93
N GLY A 439 -6.21 -17.54 -13.12
CA GLY A 439 -7.50 -17.89 -12.51
C GLY A 439 -7.41 -18.81 -11.30
N SER A 440 -6.51 -19.79 -11.27
CA SER A 440 -6.38 -20.76 -10.18
C SER A 440 -4.91 -20.98 -9.79
N TRP A 441 -4.70 -21.45 -8.56
CA TRP A 441 -3.35 -21.81 -8.10
C TRP A 441 -2.72 -22.90 -8.97
N THR A 442 -3.48 -23.95 -9.32
CA THR A 442 -2.96 -25.06 -10.14
C THR A 442 -2.43 -24.56 -11.48
N ALA A 443 -3.22 -23.74 -12.19
CA ALA A 443 -2.81 -23.21 -13.49
C ALA A 443 -1.58 -22.28 -13.36
N PHE A 444 -1.51 -21.44 -12.34
CA PHE A 444 -0.36 -20.59 -12.10
C PHE A 444 0.89 -21.40 -11.73
N HIS A 445 0.77 -22.35 -10.82
CA HIS A 445 1.89 -23.20 -10.38
C HIS A 445 2.48 -24.03 -11.52
N ASP A 446 1.61 -24.64 -12.35
CA ASP A 446 2.06 -25.39 -13.54
C ASP A 446 2.82 -24.48 -14.52
N ALA A 447 2.34 -23.25 -14.73
CA ALA A 447 3.04 -22.26 -15.55
C ALA A 447 4.40 -21.88 -14.95
N CYS A 448 4.49 -21.69 -13.63
CA CYS A 448 5.72 -21.37 -12.93
C CYS A 448 6.78 -22.48 -13.10
N LEU A 449 6.39 -23.75 -12.98
CA LEU A 449 7.31 -24.89 -13.19
C LEU A 449 7.79 -24.98 -14.63
N LYS A 450 6.93 -24.73 -15.62
CA LYS A 450 7.32 -24.66 -17.04
C LYS A 450 8.26 -23.51 -17.32
N VAL A 451 7.98 -22.33 -16.78
CA VAL A 451 8.87 -21.15 -16.91
C VAL A 451 10.23 -21.43 -16.25
N ALA A 452 10.28 -22.11 -15.11
CA ALA A 452 11.50 -22.55 -14.46
C ALA A 452 12.29 -23.57 -15.32
N ALA A 453 11.58 -24.42 -16.05
CA ALA A 453 12.17 -25.33 -17.04
C ALA A 453 12.55 -24.66 -18.39
N ASN A 454 12.44 -23.32 -18.45
CA ASN A 454 12.71 -22.50 -19.63
C ASN A 454 11.83 -22.79 -20.86
N ASP A 455 10.55 -23.15 -20.63
CA ASP A 455 9.55 -23.32 -21.69
C ASP A 455 9.22 -21.96 -22.33
N LEU A 456 9.58 -21.81 -23.59
CA LEU A 456 9.48 -20.53 -24.31
C LEU A 456 8.03 -20.12 -24.59
N ASP A 457 7.15 -21.08 -24.81
CA ASP A 457 5.74 -20.79 -25.10
C ASP A 457 5.05 -20.27 -23.83
N THR A 458 5.29 -20.89 -22.68
CA THR A 458 4.73 -20.44 -21.40
C THR A 458 5.34 -19.09 -20.98
N ARG A 459 6.64 -18.85 -21.24
CA ARG A 459 7.25 -17.51 -21.02
C ARG A 459 6.56 -16.44 -21.86
N ALA A 460 6.33 -16.71 -23.14
CA ALA A 460 5.62 -15.78 -24.02
C ALA A 460 4.15 -15.56 -23.60
N GLU A 461 3.47 -16.61 -23.11
CA GLU A 461 2.13 -16.47 -22.55
C GLU A 461 2.10 -15.57 -21.31
N MET A 462 3.08 -15.74 -20.42
CA MET A 462 3.18 -14.92 -19.19
C MET A 462 3.52 -13.47 -19.51
N ASP A 463 4.42 -13.21 -20.48
CA ASP A 463 4.78 -11.86 -20.96
C ASP A 463 3.60 -11.12 -21.63
N ASN A 464 2.63 -11.86 -22.12
CA ASN A 464 1.40 -11.28 -22.69
C ASN A 464 0.46 -10.67 -21.65
N LEU A 465 0.61 -11.00 -20.36
CA LEU A 465 -0.18 -10.39 -19.30
C LEU A 465 0.27 -8.93 -19.09
N ASP A 466 -0.70 -8.03 -18.89
CA ASP A 466 -0.37 -6.62 -18.65
C ASP A 466 0.50 -6.48 -17.38
N GLN A 467 1.50 -5.60 -17.44
CA GLN A 467 2.49 -5.35 -16.36
C GLN A 467 3.42 -6.53 -16.02
N ILE A 468 3.37 -7.62 -16.74
CA ILE A 468 4.31 -8.73 -16.58
C ILE A 468 5.34 -8.64 -17.70
N GLY A 469 6.61 -8.48 -17.35
CA GLY A 469 7.72 -8.44 -18.29
C GLY A 469 8.82 -9.44 -17.91
N GLU A 470 9.84 -9.59 -18.76
CA GLU A 470 10.94 -10.54 -18.60
C GLU A 470 11.56 -10.55 -17.19
N THR A 471 11.73 -9.39 -16.55
CA THR A 471 12.30 -9.30 -15.18
C THR A 471 11.45 -10.02 -14.14
N VAL A 472 10.11 -9.96 -14.28
CA VAL A 472 9.17 -10.68 -13.40
C VAL A 472 9.23 -12.17 -13.68
N ILE A 473 9.23 -12.54 -14.97
CA ILE A 473 9.29 -13.93 -15.45
C ILE A 473 10.57 -14.61 -14.98
N ASP A 474 11.71 -13.94 -15.11
CA ASP A 474 13.01 -14.44 -14.64
C ASP A 474 13.01 -14.62 -13.11
N SER A 475 12.36 -13.73 -12.38
CA SER A 475 12.25 -13.86 -10.92
C SER A 475 11.37 -15.05 -10.51
N ILE A 476 10.29 -15.30 -11.24
CA ILE A 476 9.43 -16.48 -11.05
C ILE A 476 10.21 -17.75 -11.40
N ALA A 477 10.93 -17.74 -12.55
CA ALA A 477 11.76 -18.86 -12.98
C ALA A 477 12.84 -19.20 -11.95
N ALA A 478 13.54 -18.20 -11.43
CA ALA A 478 14.56 -18.38 -10.40
C ALA A 478 13.95 -18.94 -9.11
N TYR A 479 12.79 -18.44 -8.68
CA TYR A 479 12.13 -18.90 -7.46
C TYR A 479 11.71 -20.37 -7.54
N PHE A 480 11.02 -20.77 -8.60
CA PHE A 480 10.53 -22.14 -8.80
C PHE A 480 11.57 -23.09 -9.40
N GLY A 481 12.71 -22.59 -9.84
CA GLY A 481 13.88 -23.39 -10.24
C GLY A 481 14.66 -23.95 -9.04
N GLU A 482 14.42 -23.41 -7.83
CA GLU A 482 15.06 -23.86 -6.60
C GLU A 482 14.21 -24.94 -5.90
N GLU A 483 14.75 -26.17 -5.78
CA GLU A 483 14.07 -27.30 -5.14
C GLU A 483 13.62 -26.98 -3.69
N HIS A 484 14.44 -26.24 -2.95
CA HIS A 484 14.12 -25.81 -1.60
C HIS A 484 12.85 -24.96 -1.53
N ASN A 485 12.68 -24.02 -2.48
CA ASN A 485 11.50 -23.16 -2.54
C ASN A 485 10.25 -23.94 -2.93
N CYS A 486 10.37 -24.85 -3.90
CA CYS A 486 9.27 -25.75 -4.28
C CYS A 486 8.79 -26.58 -3.08
N GLY A 487 9.71 -27.12 -2.29
CA GLY A 487 9.37 -27.86 -1.08
C GLY A 487 8.69 -27.02 0.00
N ILE A 488 9.07 -25.74 0.17
CA ILE A 488 8.37 -24.81 1.08
C ILE A 488 6.94 -24.57 0.59
N VAL A 489 6.77 -24.31 -0.72
CA VAL A 489 5.45 -24.08 -1.32
C VAL A 489 4.56 -25.32 -1.17
N GLU A 490 5.08 -26.51 -1.42
CA GLU A 490 4.35 -27.78 -1.25
C GLU A 490 3.86 -27.99 0.19
N ARG A 491 4.75 -27.79 1.18
CA ARG A 491 4.38 -27.90 2.60
C ARG A 491 3.38 -26.83 3.02
N LEU A 492 3.47 -25.62 2.46
CA LEU A 492 2.52 -24.54 2.74
C LEU A 492 1.14 -24.83 2.13
N THR A 493 1.08 -25.26 0.85
CA THR A 493 -0.17 -25.57 0.16
C THR A 493 -0.91 -26.77 0.78
N ALA A 494 -0.19 -27.65 1.46
CA ALA A 494 -0.79 -28.72 2.28
C ALA A 494 -1.51 -28.20 3.54
N GLN A 495 -1.29 -26.95 3.95
CA GLN A 495 -1.85 -26.37 5.18
C GLN A 495 -2.99 -25.36 4.89
N VAL A 496 -3.14 -24.88 3.66
CA VAL A 496 -4.05 -23.79 3.32
C VAL A 496 -4.90 -24.14 2.09
N THR A 497 -6.07 -23.55 2.00
CA THR A 497 -6.94 -23.59 0.83
C THR A 497 -6.80 -22.28 0.06
N ILE A 498 -6.32 -22.37 -1.18
CA ILE A 498 -6.15 -21.20 -2.04
C ILE A 498 -7.44 -21.05 -2.86
N LEU A 499 -8.11 -19.94 -2.67
CA LEU A 499 -9.34 -19.61 -3.41
C LEU A 499 -8.97 -19.12 -4.81
N ASP A 500 -9.70 -19.58 -5.80
CA ASP A 500 -9.53 -19.10 -7.18
C ASP A 500 -9.77 -17.58 -7.27
N ALA A 501 -9.14 -16.95 -8.25
CA ALA A 501 -9.34 -15.53 -8.48
C ALA A 501 -10.81 -15.25 -8.81
N GLU A 502 -11.36 -14.22 -8.15
CA GLU A 502 -12.72 -13.78 -8.44
C GLU A 502 -12.86 -13.42 -9.92
N LYS A 503 -13.83 -14.03 -10.57
CA LYS A 503 -14.22 -13.59 -11.91
C LYS A 503 -14.89 -12.24 -11.75
N PRO A 504 -14.50 -11.21 -12.53
CA PRO A 504 -15.18 -9.93 -12.47
C PRO A 504 -16.69 -10.15 -12.63
N ALA A 505 -17.46 -9.71 -11.67
CA ALA A 505 -18.92 -9.72 -11.72
C ALA A 505 -19.39 -8.58 -12.62
N ALA A 506 -19.18 -8.68 -13.94
CA ALA A 506 -19.69 -7.73 -14.90
C ALA A 506 -20.64 -8.47 -15.85
N ASP A 507 -21.88 -8.00 -15.94
CA ASP A 507 -22.84 -8.34 -17.00
C ASP A 507 -22.42 -7.69 -18.34
N SER A 508 -21.11 -7.64 -18.61
CA SER A 508 -20.56 -7.07 -19.81
C SER A 508 -20.25 -8.15 -20.83
N VAL A 509 -20.51 -7.86 -22.11
CA VAL A 509 -20.21 -8.76 -23.23
C VAL A 509 -18.71 -9.07 -23.36
N VAL A 510 -17.86 -8.24 -22.75
CA VAL A 510 -16.41 -8.39 -22.75
C VAL A 510 -15.86 -9.01 -21.45
N ALA A 511 -16.72 -9.36 -20.50
CA ALA A 511 -16.29 -9.99 -19.26
C ALA A 511 -15.57 -11.32 -19.52
N GLY A 512 -14.35 -11.46 -18.97
CA GLY A 512 -13.48 -12.63 -19.17
C GLY A 512 -12.79 -12.68 -20.55
N LYS A 513 -13.07 -11.75 -21.46
CA LYS A 513 -12.43 -11.66 -22.78
C LYS A 513 -11.07 -10.98 -22.69
N THR A 514 -10.15 -11.40 -23.54
CA THR A 514 -8.81 -10.80 -23.65
C THR A 514 -8.80 -9.73 -24.73
N VAL A 515 -8.46 -8.49 -24.35
CA VAL A 515 -8.48 -7.32 -25.23
C VAL A 515 -7.09 -6.70 -25.33
N VAL A 516 -6.67 -6.35 -26.55
CA VAL A 516 -5.42 -5.63 -26.81
C VAL A 516 -5.73 -4.29 -27.46
N PHE A 517 -5.20 -3.21 -26.89
CA PHE A 517 -5.30 -1.86 -27.46
C PHE A 517 -4.00 -1.51 -28.19
N THR A 518 -4.12 -0.99 -29.44
CA THR A 518 -2.97 -0.66 -30.28
C THR A 518 -3.21 0.58 -31.13
N GLY A 519 -2.17 1.25 -31.59
CA GLY A 519 -2.29 2.50 -32.32
C GLY A 519 -2.54 3.70 -31.42
N SER A 520 -2.80 4.86 -32.00
CA SER A 520 -3.21 6.07 -31.29
C SER A 520 -4.74 6.11 -31.25
N LEU A 521 -5.31 5.91 -30.06
CA LEU A 521 -6.76 6.06 -29.88
C LEU A 521 -7.10 7.56 -29.91
N GLU A 522 -8.21 7.94 -30.55
CA GLU A 522 -8.58 9.33 -30.79
C GLU A 522 -9.50 9.89 -29.69
N LYS A 523 -10.37 9.04 -29.13
CA LYS A 523 -11.39 9.43 -28.15
C LYS A 523 -10.96 9.19 -26.70
N MET A 524 -9.99 8.32 -26.48
CA MET A 524 -9.44 7.99 -25.17
C MET A 524 -7.94 7.66 -25.26
N THR A 525 -7.22 7.85 -24.17
CA THR A 525 -5.83 7.34 -24.08
C THR A 525 -5.82 5.82 -23.93
N ARG A 526 -4.69 5.16 -24.20
CA ARG A 526 -4.55 3.72 -23.98
C ARG A 526 -4.80 3.31 -22.54
N ASP A 527 -4.40 4.15 -21.59
CA ASP A 527 -4.59 3.87 -20.17
C ASP A 527 -6.07 3.99 -19.77
N GLU A 528 -6.79 4.94 -20.35
CA GLU A 528 -8.25 5.05 -20.18
C GLU A 528 -8.96 3.83 -20.78
N ALA A 529 -8.53 3.39 -21.97
CA ALA A 529 -9.08 2.21 -22.63
C ALA A 529 -8.86 0.93 -21.80
N LYS A 530 -7.66 0.77 -21.24
CA LYS A 530 -7.34 -0.34 -20.33
C LYS A 530 -8.20 -0.31 -19.07
N ALA A 531 -8.29 0.84 -18.41
CA ALA A 531 -9.09 1.01 -17.20
C ALA A 531 -10.57 0.72 -17.45
N MET A 532 -11.10 1.15 -18.61
CA MET A 532 -12.46 0.84 -19.03
C MET A 532 -12.67 -0.66 -19.23
N ALA A 533 -11.79 -1.33 -19.97
CA ALA A 533 -11.87 -2.77 -20.24
C ALA A 533 -11.81 -3.58 -18.94
N GLU A 534 -10.90 -3.23 -18.03
CA GLU A 534 -10.77 -3.89 -16.72
C GLU A 534 -12.02 -3.69 -15.84
N ARG A 535 -12.60 -2.50 -15.83
CA ARG A 535 -13.85 -2.21 -15.14
C ARG A 535 -15.00 -3.05 -15.66
N LEU A 536 -15.03 -3.32 -16.96
CA LEU A 536 -16.01 -4.16 -17.64
C LEU A 536 -15.67 -5.67 -17.55
N GLY A 537 -14.66 -6.03 -16.78
CA GLY A 537 -14.29 -7.41 -16.53
C GLY A 537 -13.47 -8.08 -17.63
N ALA A 538 -12.97 -7.32 -18.61
CA ALA A 538 -12.05 -7.85 -19.62
C ALA A 538 -10.63 -8.01 -19.05
N LYS A 539 -9.86 -8.93 -19.65
CA LYS A 539 -8.42 -9.07 -19.43
C LYS A 539 -7.69 -8.20 -20.45
N VAL A 540 -6.85 -7.29 -19.99
CA VAL A 540 -6.02 -6.47 -20.89
C VAL A 540 -4.68 -7.16 -21.12
N ALA A 541 -4.29 -7.32 -22.39
CA ALA A 541 -3.03 -7.91 -22.78
C ALA A 541 -2.11 -6.92 -23.51
N GLY A 542 -0.82 -7.04 -23.27
CA GLY A 542 0.21 -6.20 -23.89
C GLY A 542 0.52 -6.57 -25.33
N SER A 543 0.27 -7.82 -25.75
CA SER A 543 0.54 -8.33 -27.10
C SER A 543 -0.59 -9.23 -27.62
N VAL A 544 -0.61 -9.44 -28.94
CA VAL A 544 -1.62 -10.26 -29.62
C VAL A 544 -1.18 -11.72 -29.68
N SER A 545 -2.06 -12.64 -29.28
CA SER A 545 -1.87 -14.08 -29.32
C SER A 545 -3.14 -14.80 -29.78
N GLN A 546 -3.10 -16.12 -29.95
CA GLN A 546 -4.29 -16.93 -30.24
C GLN A 546 -5.37 -16.88 -29.14
N LYS A 547 -5.00 -16.45 -27.92
CA LYS A 547 -5.92 -16.27 -26.78
C LYS A 547 -6.52 -14.87 -26.72
N THR A 548 -6.19 -13.98 -27.67
CA THR A 548 -6.77 -12.62 -27.76
C THR A 548 -8.13 -12.71 -28.43
N ASP A 549 -9.15 -12.19 -27.77
CA ASP A 549 -10.52 -12.15 -28.32
C ASP A 549 -10.74 -10.92 -29.21
N TYR A 550 -10.23 -9.75 -28.78
CA TYR A 550 -10.42 -8.49 -29.49
C TYR A 550 -9.13 -7.68 -29.55
N VAL A 551 -8.90 -7.04 -30.69
CA VAL A 551 -7.86 -6.02 -30.85
C VAL A 551 -8.56 -4.71 -31.21
N VAL A 552 -8.49 -3.71 -30.31
CA VAL A 552 -8.99 -2.36 -30.57
C VAL A 552 -7.86 -1.54 -31.18
N ALA A 553 -8.02 -1.16 -32.44
CA ALA A 553 -6.98 -0.52 -33.23
C ALA A 553 -7.33 0.92 -33.60
N GLY A 554 -6.53 1.87 -33.10
CA GLY A 554 -6.54 3.26 -33.55
C GLY A 554 -5.58 3.50 -34.73
N PRO A 555 -5.53 4.75 -35.27
CA PRO A 555 -4.57 5.13 -36.31
C PRO A 555 -3.13 4.78 -35.94
N GLY A 556 -2.35 4.34 -36.93
CA GLY A 556 -0.95 3.95 -36.73
C GLY A 556 -0.74 2.63 -35.99
N ALA A 557 -1.75 1.78 -35.89
CA ALA A 557 -1.63 0.44 -35.35
C ALA A 557 -0.69 -0.41 -36.23
N GLY A 558 0.55 -0.60 -35.76
CA GLY A 558 1.63 -1.25 -36.52
C GLY A 558 1.57 -2.78 -36.48
N SER A 559 2.67 -3.43 -36.05
CA SER A 559 2.87 -4.89 -36.06
C SER A 559 1.77 -5.69 -35.33
N LYS A 560 1.15 -5.15 -34.30
CA LYS A 560 0.07 -5.82 -33.55
C LYS A 560 -1.19 -6.00 -34.39
N LEU A 561 -1.53 -5.04 -35.26
CA LEU A 561 -2.65 -5.16 -36.19
C LEU A 561 -2.39 -6.24 -37.24
N GLY A 562 -1.16 -6.30 -37.80
CA GLY A 562 -0.73 -7.37 -38.72
C GLY A 562 -0.89 -8.74 -38.07
N LYS A 563 -0.34 -8.90 -36.86
CA LYS A 563 -0.42 -10.14 -36.09
C LYS A 563 -1.85 -10.58 -35.77
N ALA A 564 -2.75 -9.61 -35.47
CA ALA A 564 -4.16 -9.90 -35.25
C ALA A 564 -4.83 -10.50 -36.47
N LYS A 565 -4.55 -9.94 -37.67
CA LYS A 565 -5.06 -10.45 -38.95
C LYS A 565 -4.52 -11.85 -39.27
N ASP A 566 -3.23 -12.07 -39.06
CA ASP A 566 -2.58 -13.37 -39.28
C ASP A 566 -3.16 -14.47 -38.38
N LEU A 567 -3.56 -14.14 -37.18
CA LEU A 567 -4.13 -15.05 -36.18
C LEU A 567 -5.67 -15.15 -36.26
N GLY A 568 -6.33 -14.37 -37.11
CA GLY A 568 -7.78 -14.37 -37.25
C GLY A 568 -8.52 -13.75 -36.03
N VAL A 569 -7.84 -12.91 -35.26
CA VAL A 569 -8.42 -12.23 -34.10
C VAL A 569 -9.33 -11.09 -34.57
N ALA A 570 -10.49 -10.92 -33.92
CA ALA A 570 -11.43 -9.84 -34.23
C ALA A 570 -10.79 -8.48 -33.96
N VAL A 571 -10.76 -7.64 -34.99
CA VAL A 571 -10.22 -6.29 -34.93
C VAL A 571 -11.39 -5.30 -34.89
N LEU A 572 -11.41 -4.44 -33.89
CA LEU A 572 -12.41 -3.39 -33.70
C LEU A 572 -11.76 -2.01 -33.84
N THR A 573 -12.48 -1.08 -34.40
CA THR A 573 -12.19 0.35 -34.27
C THR A 573 -12.55 0.83 -32.86
N GLU A 574 -12.14 2.03 -32.51
CA GLU A 574 -12.52 2.65 -31.23
C GLU A 574 -14.04 2.82 -31.11
N ASP A 575 -14.72 3.17 -32.20
CA ASP A 575 -16.18 3.29 -32.25
C ASP A 575 -16.89 1.95 -32.03
N GLU A 576 -16.44 0.91 -32.73
CA GLU A 576 -16.96 -0.45 -32.58
C GLU A 576 -16.73 -1.00 -31.19
N TRP A 577 -15.65 -0.59 -30.51
CA TRP A 577 -15.41 -0.92 -29.12
C TRP A 577 -16.47 -0.28 -28.20
N PHE A 578 -16.72 1.02 -28.35
CA PHE A 578 -17.77 1.71 -27.56
C PHE A 578 -19.16 1.11 -27.80
N ASP A 579 -19.48 0.80 -29.05
CA ASP A 579 -20.76 0.17 -29.39
C ASP A 579 -20.88 -1.24 -28.78
N LEU A 580 -19.77 -2.01 -28.75
CA LEU A 580 -19.73 -3.36 -28.17
C LEU A 580 -19.95 -3.31 -26.65
N VAL A 581 -19.35 -2.35 -25.95
CA VAL A 581 -19.42 -2.28 -24.47
C VAL A 581 -20.63 -1.50 -23.98
N GLY A 582 -21.39 -0.87 -24.85
CA GLY A 582 -22.61 -0.12 -24.51
C GLY A 582 -22.37 1.18 -23.73
N GLU A 583 -21.16 1.75 -23.79
CA GLU A 583 -20.84 3.03 -23.18
C GLU A 583 -21.04 4.20 -24.17
N ALA A 584 -21.48 5.34 -23.65
CA ALA A 584 -21.65 6.54 -24.46
C ALA A 584 -20.30 7.05 -24.98
N ARG A 585 -20.28 7.48 -26.24
CA ARG A 585 -19.11 8.01 -26.97
C ARG A 585 -18.57 9.32 -26.39
#